data_2de8b8557d501899811e000aa45b22aa
#
_entry.id   2de8b8557d501899811e000aa45b22aa
#
_cell.length_a   1.000
_cell.length_b   1.000
_cell.length_c   1.000
_cell.angle_alpha   90.00
_cell.angle_beta   90.00
_cell.angle_gamma   90.00
#
_symmetry.space_group_name_H-M   'P 1'
#
loop_
_entity.id
_entity.type
_entity.pdbx_description
1 polymer ?
#
loop_
_entity_poly.entity_id
_entity_poly.type
_entity_poly.pdbx_seq_one_letter_code
_entity_poly.pdbx_strand_id
1 'polypeptide(L)' 'MNDSREQDKFVIRLPDGLRPEIAAMARLNHRSMNGEIIIRLQRSLVLEQLQERQNELITQLLKRIDALESKEASPC' A
#
# COMPACT_ATOMS: atom_id res chain seq x y z
N MET A 1 19.91 7.80 20.37
CA MET A 1 18.89 6.83 20.75
C MET A 1 17.59 7.54 21.09
N ASN A 2 16.55 7.15 20.43
CA ASN A 2 15.25 7.78 20.63
C ASN A 2 14.54 7.17 21.82
N ASP A 3 14.24 8.04 22.76
CA ASP A 3 13.38 7.69 23.85
C ASP A 3 11.92 7.95 23.40
N SER A 4 10.98 7.39 24.11
CA SER A 4 9.56 7.53 23.76
C SER A 4 9.09 8.98 23.73
N ARG A 5 9.77 9.88 24.42
CA ARG A 5 9.44 11.28 24.46
C ARG A 5 9.83 12.02 23.18
N GLU A 6 10.75 11.46 22.41
CA GLU A 6 11.22 12.05 21.16
C GLU A 6 10.42 11.57 19.95
N GLN A 7 9.57 10.58 20.13
CA GLN A 7 8.73 10.08 19.06
C GLN A 7 7.59 11.06 18.79
N ASP A 8 7.25 11.19 17.51
CA ASP A 8 6.11 11.98 17.12
C ASP A 8 4.83 11.39 17.67
N LYS A 9 4.06 12.22 18.31
CA LYS A 9 2.72 11.84 18.75
C LYS A 9 1.71 12.46 17.79
N PHE A 10 0.89 11.64 17.23
CA PHE A 10 -0.07 12.06 16.23
C PHE A 10 -1.44 11.50 16.58
N VAL A 11 -2.41 12.37 16.60
CA VAL A 11 -3.78 11.98 16.95
C VAL A 11 -4.61 11.88 15.68
N ILE A 12 -5.21 10.72 15.46
CA ILE A 12 -6.10 10.48 14.33
C ILE A 12 -7.47 10.13 14.86
N ARG A 13 -8.50 10.72 14.30
CA ARG A 13 -9.87 10.32 14.56
C ARG A 13 -10.30 9.30 13.54
N LEU A 14 -10.59 8.10 14.00
CA LEU A 14 -10.97 7.00 13.13
C LEU A 14 -12.46 7.04 12.83
N PRO A 15 -12.85 6.67 11.60
CA PRO A 15 -14.27 6.47 11.30
C PRO A 15 -14.87 5.39 12.17
N ASP A 16 -16.19 5.45 12.33
CA ASP A 16 -16.93 4.47 13.11
C ASP A 16 -16.70 3.07 12.54
N GLY A 17 -16.45 2.12 13.44
CA GLY A 17 -16.24 0.73 13.07
C GLY A 17 -14.79 0.36 12.76
N LEU A 18 -13.93 1.31 12.47
CA LEU A 18 -12.54 0.99 12.13
C LEU A 18 -11.74 0.60 13.37
N ARG A 19 -11.96 1.26 14.48
CA ARG A 19 -11.21 0.97 15.69
C ARG A 19 -11.41 -0.47 16.20
N PRO A 20 -12.63 -0.99 16.32
CA PRO A 20 -12.81 -2.38 16.72
C PRO A 20 -12.26 -3.37 15.69
N GLU A 21 -12.30 -3.04 14.43
CA GLU A 21 -11.73 -3.88 13.39
C GLU A 21 -10.21 -4.01 13.54
N ILE A 22 -9.52 -2.89 13.74
CA ILE A 22 -8.08 -2.88 13.97
C ILE A 22 -7.73 -3.61 15.27
N ALA A 23 -8.52 -3.39 16.32
CA ALA A 23 -8.29 -4.05 17.60
C ALA A 23 -8.39 -5.57 17.48
N ALA A 24 -9.35 -6.07 16.71
CA ALA A 24 -9.49 -7.49 16.45
C ALA A 24 -8.28 -8.06 15.70
N MET A 25 -7.81 -7.34 14.70
CA MET A 25 -6.64 -7.76 13.92
C MET A 25 -5.37 -7.73 14.76
N ALA A 26 -5.23 -6.73 15.63
CA ALA A 26 -4.09 -6.64 16.54
C ALA A 26 -4.04 -7.86 17.44
N ARG A 27 -5.19 -8.28 17.99
CA ARG A 27 -5.27 -9.48 18.83
C ARG A 27 -4.87 -10.72 18.06
N LEU A 28 -5.35 -10.88 16.83
CA LEU A 28 -4.98 -12.01 15.99
C LEU A 28 -3.49 -12.07 15.74
N ASN A 29 -2.87 -10.92 15.56
CA ASN A 29 -1.46 -10.81 15.25
C ASN A 29 -0.57 -10.71 16.49
N HIS A 30 -1.16 -10.82 17.68
CA HIS A 30 -0.45 -10.70 18.95
C HIS A 30 0.35 -9.40 19.06
N ARG A 31 -0.29 -8.30 18.66
CA ARG A 31 0.30 -6.97 18.72
C ARG A 31 -0.59 -6.02 19.53
N SER A 32 0.03 -4.96 20.05
CA SER A 32 -0.76 -3.87 20.60
C SER A 32 -1.48 -3.17 19.45
N MET A 33 -2.54 -2.45 19.77
CA MET A 33 -3.25 -1.67 18.76
C MET A 33 -2.34 -0.65 18.10
N ASN A 34 -1.52 0.04 18.89
CA ASN A 34 -0.56 1.00 18.36
C ASN A 34 0.44 0.33 17.41
N GLY A 35 0.98 -0.81 17.79
CA GLY A 35 1.91 -1.57 16.96
C GLY A 35 1.27 -2.05 15.66
N GLU A 36 0.03 -2.52 15.74
CA GLU A 36 -0.71 -2.95 14.56
C GLU A 36 -0.92 -1.79 13.58
N ILE A 37 -1.29 -0.63 14.07
CA ILE A 37 -1.49 0.56 13.25
C ILE A 37 -0.17 0.97 12.55
N ILE A 38 0.92 1.01 13.30
CA ILE A 38 2.22 1.38 12.75
C ILE A 38 2.62 0.45 11.61
N ILE A 39 2.50 -0.86 11.83
CA ILE A 39 2.87 -1.84 10.81
C ILE A 39 2.00 -1.71 9.57
N ARG A 40 0.71 -1.49 9.75
CA ARG A 40 -0.20 -1.31 8.61
C ARG A 40 0.12 -0.05 7.82
N LEU A 41 0.46 1.04 8.49
CA LEU A 41 0.87 2.25 7.81
C LEU A 41 2.17 2.04 7.01
N GLN A 42 3.14 1.40 7.62
CA GLN A 42 4.41 1.10 6.93
C GLN A 42 4.18 0.22 5.70
N ARG A 43 3.35 -0.80 5.84
CA ARG A 43 3.01 -1.69 4.73
C ARG A 43 2.25 -0.97 3.63
N SER A 44 1.37 -0.05 3.99
CA SER A 44 0.61 0.69 2.99
C SER A 44 1.52 1.52 2.08
N LEU A 45 2.56 2.11 2.65
CA LEU A 45 3.52 2.89 1.87
C LEU A 45 4.29 2.01 0.88
N VAL A 46 4.71 0.83 1.33
CA VAL A 46 5.41 -0.13 0.46
C VAL A 46 4.48 -0.65 -0.62
N LEU A 47 3.25 -1.00 -0.26
CA LEU A 47 2.28 -1.53 -1.21
C LEU A 47 1.93 -0.51 -2.29
N GLU A 48 1.82 0.75 -1.93
CA GLU A 48 1.57 1.81 -2.90
C GLU A 48 2.70 1.91 -3.92
N GLN A 49 3.95 1.84 -3.45
CA GLN A 49 5.10 1.86 -4.35
C GLN A 49 5.12 0.67 -5.29
N LEU A 50 4.82 -0.51 -4.77
CA LEU A 50 4.74 -1.72 -5.58
C LEU A 50 3.63 -1.63 -6.62
N GLN A 51 2.50 -1.09 -6.23
CA GLN A 51 1.36 -0.91 -7.13
C GLN A 51 1.69 0.07 -8.26
N GLU A 52 2.38 1.14 -7.96
CA GLU A 52 2.82 2.10 -8.96
C GLU A 52 3.75 1.43 -9.97
N ARG A 53 4.71 0.62 -9.50
CA ARG A 53 5.61 -0.12 -10.38
C ARG A 53 4.86 -1.10 -11.25
N GLN A 54 3.89 -1.82 -10.70
CA GLN A 54 3.05 -2.73 -11.46
C GLN A 54 2.30 -2.00 -12.56
N ASN A 55 1.72 -0.87 -12.22
CA ASN A 55 0.98 -0.06 -13.18
C ASN A 55 1.88 0.43 -14.32
N GLU A 56 3.09 0.85 -13.99
CA GLU A 56 4.08 1.26 -15.00
C GLU A 56 4.44 0.12 -15.94
N LEU A 57 4.70 -1.07 -15.38
CA LEU A 57 5.01 -2.25 -16.17
C LEU A 57 3.85 -2.66 -17.06
N ILE A 58 2.64 -2.65 -16.52
CA ILE A 58 1.44 -2.96 -17.28
C ILE A 58 1.27 -1.96 -18.44
N THR A 59 1.47 -0.69 -18.16
CA THR A 59 1.37 0.35 -19.17
C THR A 59 2.40 0.14 -20.28
N GLN A 60 3.63 -0.18 -19.92
CA GLN A 60 4.69 -0.45 -20.88
C GLN A 60 4.38 -1.68 -21.73
N LEU A 61 3.90 -2.75 -21.11
CA LEU A 61 3.53 -3.97 -21.82
C LEU A 61 2.36 -3.72 -22.78
N LEU A 62 1.37 -2.97 -22.36
CA LEU A 62 0.24 -2.62 -23.22
C LEU A 62 0.69 -1.79 -24.41
N LYS A 63 1.62 -0.88 -24.22
CA LYS A 63 2.17 -0.09 -25.32
C LYS A 63 2.91 -0.98 -26.32
N ARG A 64 3.65 -1.98 -25.83
CA ARG A 64 4.36 -2.92 -26.69
C ARG A 64 3.39 -3.79 -27.49
N ILE A 65 2.35 -4.28 -26.83
CA ILE A 65 1.33 -5.07 -27.48
C ILE A 65 0.64 -4.24 -28.56
N ASP A 66 0.27 -3.02 -28.25
CA ASP A 66 -0.36 -2.10 -29.19
C ASP A 66 0.54 -1.84 -30.40
N ALA A 67 1.82 -1.61 -30.16
CA ALA A 67 2.79 -1.40 -31.23
C ALA A 67 2.93 -2.63 -32.12
N LEU A 68 2.94 -3.83 -31.54
CA LEU A 68 3.04 -5.07 -32.29
C LEU A 68 1.76 -5.34 -33.10
N GLU A 69 0.61 -5.11 -32.50
CA GLU A 69 -0.67 -5.26 -33.20
C GLU A 69 -0.80 -4.28 -34.36
N SER A 70 -0.39 -3.04 -34.16
CA SER A 70 -0.35 -2.03 -35.20
C SER A 70 0.53 -2.47 -36.36
N LYS A 71 1.66 -3.06 -36.02
CA LYS A 71 2.60 -3.53 -37.02
C LYS A 71 2.04 -4.69 -37.82
N GLU A 72 1.36 -5.62 -37.17
CA GLU A 72 0.71 -6.76 -37.80
C GLU A 72 -0.48 -6.33 -38.64
N ALA A 73 -1.24 -5.36 -38.15
CA ALA A 73 -2.40 -4.86 -38.87
C ALA A 73 -2.04 -4.00 -40.05
N SER A 74 -0.81 -3.59 -40.18
CA SER A 74 -0.38 -2.75 -41.30
C SER A 74 -0.36 -3.58 -42.56
N PRO A 75 -1.11 -3.22 -43.58
CA PRO A 75 -1.07 -3.93 -44.85
C PRO A 75 0.27 -3.67 -45.54
N CYS A 76 0.89 -4.70 -45.96
CA CYS A 76 2.14 -4.59 -46.69
C CYS A 76 1.92 -4.57 -48.16
#